data_ac212b3d68702935970649ca4eff1dbe
#
_entry.id   ac212b3d68702935970649ca4eff1dbe
#
_cell.length_a   1.000
_cell.length_b   1.000
_cell.length_c   1.000
_cell.angle_alpha   90.00
_cell.angle_beta   90.00
_cell.angle_gamma   90.00
#
_symmetry.space_group_name_H-M   'P 1'
#
loop_
_entity.id
_entity.type
_entity.pdbx_description
1 polymer ?
#
loop_
_entity_poly.entity_id
_entity_poly.type
_entity_poly.pdbx_seq_one_letter_code
_entity_poly.pdbx_strand_id
1 'polypeptide(L)'
;MAIYNPKSLKAEEFINHEEILDTIRYAEENKHNIALIDEILAKARPVKSADGTQTHCAGLSHREASVLLACDIPEKVAEMYELAEEIKQAFYGNRIVMFAPLYLSNYCVNGCVYCPYHMKNKHIARIKLTQEEIKKEVIALQDMGHKRLAIEAGEDPVNNP
;
A
#
# COMPACT_ATOMS: atom_id res chain seq x y z
N MET A 1 -11.09 -4.47 -26.15
CA MET A 1 -10.22 -4.16 -24.99
C MET A 1 -10.19 -2.65 -24.82
N ALA A 2 -10.60 -2.13 -23.67
CA ALA A 2 -10.39 -0.73 -23.36
C ALA A 2 -8.89 -0.47 -23.31
N ILE A 3 -8.42 0.59 -23.94
CA ILE A 3 -7.00 0.96 -23.90
C ILE A 3 -6.74 1.52 -22.50
N TYR A 4 -5.90 0.85 -21.73
CA TYR A 4 -5.47 1.32 -20.41
C TYR A 4 -4.76 2.69 -20.55
N ASN A 5 -5.33 3.72 -19.93
CA ASN A 5 -4.79 5.07 -19.94
C ASN A 5 -4.70 5.64 -18.51
N PRO A 6 -3.56 5.49 -17.83
CA PRO A 6 -3.38 5.92 -16.44
C PRO A 6 -3.47 7.44 -16.23
N LYS A 7 -3.50 8.23 -17.31
CA LYS A 7 -3.66 9.70 -17.27
C LYS A 7 -5.10 10.17 -17.55
N SER A 8 -6.00 9.24 -17.82
CA SER A 8 -7.41 9.57 -18.03
C SER A 8 -8.11 9.95 -16.73
N LEU A 9 -9.08 10.84 -16.81
CA LEU A 9 -10.00 11.15 -15.72
C LEU A 9 -11.26 10.26 -15.74
N LYS A 10 -11.36 9.35 -16.72
CA LYS A 10 -12.49 8.44 -16.84
C LYS A 10 -12.11 7.09 -16.26
N ALA A 11 -12.85 6.65 -15.25
CA ALA A 11 -12.56 5.40 -14.53
C ALA A 11 -12.48 4.18 -15.47
N GLU A 12 -13.38 4.09 -16.45
CA GLU A 12 -13.44 3.02 -17.43
C GLU A 12 -12.21 2.88 -18.34
N GLU A 13 -11.36 3.91 -18.41
CA GLU A 13 -10.14 3.90 -19.21
C GLU A 13 -8.90 3.45 -18.42
N PHE A 14 -8.96 3.43 -17.08
CA PHE A 14 -7.85 2.97 -16.22
C PHE A 14 -8.26 1.91 -15.18
N ILE A 15 -9.56 1.65 -15.01
CA ILE A 15 -10.07 0.56 -14.17
C ILE A 15 -10.74 -0.48 -15.07
N ASN A 16 -10.15 -1.67 -15.15
CA ASN A 16 -10.76 -2.79 -15.87
C ASN A 16 -11.69 -3.56 -14.94
N HIS A 17 -12.96 -3.19 -14.93
CA HIS A 17 -13.96 -3.82 -14.06
C HIS A 17 -14.15 -5.32 -14.35
N GLU A 18 -14.11 -5.72 -15.61
CA GLU A 18 -14.25 -7.13 -16.01
C GLU A 18 -13.07 -7.97 -15.48
N GLU A 19 -11.84 -7.46 -15.60
CA GLU A 19 -10.65 -8.11 -15.05
C GLU A 19 -10.74 -8.28 -13.52
N ILE A 20 -11.26 -7.28 -12.82
CA ILE A 20 -11.48 -7.34 -11.36
C ILE A 20 -12.46 -8.47 -11.03
N LEU A 21 -13.61 -8.53 -11.70
CA LEU A 21 -14.62 -9.58 -11.46
C LEU A 21 -14.10 -10.97 -11.80
N ASP A 22 -13.37 -11.12 -12.90
CA ASP A 22 -12.76 -12.38 -13.29
C ASP A 22 -11.68 -12.82 -12.30
N THR A 23 -10.89 -11.88 -11.79
CA THR A 23 -9.86 -12.14 -10.77
C THR A 23 -10.50 -12.62 -9.46
N ILE A 24 -11.59 -11.98 -9.02
CA ILE A 24 -12.34 -12.39 -7.81
C ILE A 24 -12.94 -13.80 -7.99
N ARG A 25 -13.52 -14.07 -9.15
CA ARG A 25 -14.08 -15.41 -9.46
C ARG A 25 -12.97 -16.47 -9.47
N TYR A 26 -11.86 -16.19 -10.13
CA TYR A 26 -10.71 -17.08 -10.17
C TYR A 26 -10.17 -17.36 -8.76
N ALA A 27 -10.12 -16.38 -7.90
CA ALA A 27 -9.71 -16.54 -6.51
C ALA A 27 -10.64 -17.48 -5.74
N GLU A 28 -11.95 -17.29 -5.86
CA GLU A 28 -12.95 -18.12 -5.18
C GLU A 28 -12.90 -19.59 -5.65
N GLU A 29 -12.66 -19.82 -6.94
CA GLU A 29 -12.52 -21.16 -7.51
C GLU A 29 -11.24 -21.87 -7.07
N ASN A 30 -10.19 -21.11 -6.71
CA ASN A 30 -8.84 -21.63 -6.45
C ASN A 30 -8.36 -21.46 -5.01
N LYS A 31 -9.12 -20.84 -4.12
CA LYS A 31 -8.72 -20.56 -2.73
C LYS A 31 -8.33 -21.80 -1.90
N HIS A 32 -8.78 -22.98 -2.31
CA HIS A 32 -8.42 -24.26 -1.70
C HIS A 32 -7.56 -25.15 -2.62
N ASN A 33 -7.06 -24.64 -3.72
CA ASN A 33 -6.16 -25.35 -4.62
C ASN A 33 -4.73 -25.35 -4.06
N ILE A 34 -4.44 -26.33 -3.20
CA ILE A 34 -3.15 -26.43 -2.49
C ILE A 34 -1.97 -26.41 -3.46
N ALA A 35 -2.04 -27.15 -4.56
CA ALA A 35 -0.95 -27.23 -5.52
C ALA A 35 -0.63 -25.84 -6.15
N LEU A 36 -1.68 -25.08 -6.51
CA LEU A 36 -1.52 -23.73 -7.03
C LEU A 36 -0.98 -22.77 -5.96
N ILE A 37 -1.48 -22.88 -4.71
CA ILE A 37 -1.00 -22.06 -3.60
C ILE A 37 0.49 -22.32 -3.36
N ASP A 38 0.92 -23.58 -3.35
CA ASP A 38 2.31 -23.96 -3.18
C ASP A 38 3.20 -23.42 -4.29
N GLU A 39 2.75 -23.46 -5.55
CA GLU A 39 3.45 -22.88 -6.69
C GLU A 39 3.62 -21.36 -6.53
N ILE A 40 2.56 -20.66 -6.12
CA ILE A 40 2.59 -19.19 -5.91
C ILE A 40 3.55 -18.85 -4.76
N LEU A 41 3.49 -19.55 -3.64
CA LEU A 41 4.39 -19.33 -2.51
C LEU A 41 5.85 -19.61 -2.88
N ALA A 42 6.12 -20.70 -3.63
CA ALA A 42 7.46 -21.01 -4.11
C ALA A 42 7.99 -19.91 -5.04
N LYS A 43 7.17 -19.38 -5.95
CA LYS A 43 7.51 -18.25 -6.83
C LYS A 43 7.84 -16.98 -6.05
N ALA A 44 7.13 -16.71 -4.95
CA ALA A 44 7.30 -15.49 -4.15
C ALA A 44 8.56 -15.51 -3.27
N ARG A 45 9.22 -16.67 -3.07
CA ARG A 45 10.39 -16.78 -2.21
C ARG A 45 11.53 -15.88 -2.66
N PRO A 46 12.28 -15.29 -1.72
CA PRO A 46 13.45 -14.49 -2.06
C PRO A 46 14.56 -15.37 -2.64
N VAL A 47 15.14 -14.92 -3.74
CA VAL A 47 16.23 -15.60 -4.43
C VAL A 47 17.43 -14.67 -4.47
N LYS A 48 18.62 -15.20 -4.17
CA LYS A 48 19.87 -14.47 -4.33
C LYS A 48 20.34 -14.54 -5.77
N SER A 49 20.90 -13.44 -6.28
CA SER A 49 21.61 -13.41 -7.56
C SER A 49 22.76 -14.42 -7.57
N ALA A 50 23.20 -14.82 -8.77
CA ALA A 50 24.27 -15.83 -8.94
C ALA A 50 25.59 -15.44 -8.23
N ASP A 51 25.86 -14.14 -8.11
CA ASP A 51 27.03 -13.57 -7.42
C ASP A 51 26.78 -13.36 -5.89
N GLY A 52 25.56 -13.65 -5.41
CA GLY A 52 25.17 -13.49 -4.00
C GLY A 52 25.02 -12.05 -3.50
N THR A 53 25.19 -11.05 -4.37
CA THR A 53 25.23 -9.63 -3.99
C THR A 53 23.85 -9.00 -3.84
N GLN A 54 22.82 -9.51 -4.53
CA GLN A 54 21.48 -8.96 -4.53
C GLN A 54 20.45 -10.04 -4.16
N THR A 55 19.39 -9.61 -3.50
CA THR A 55 18.20 -10.44 -3.24
C THR A 55 17.04 -9.86 -4.04
N HIS A 56 16.26 -10.71 -4.68
CA HIS A 56 15.05 -10.33 -5.41
C HIS A 56 13.93 -11.34 -5.14
N CYS A 57 12.70 -10.89 -5.30
CA CYS A 57 11.51 -11.73 -5.33
C CYS A 57 10.81 -11.55 -6.67
N ALA A 58 10.23 -12.62 -7.20
CA ALA A 58 9.31 -12.50 -8.31
C ALA A 58 8.01 -11.83 -7.84
N GLY A 59 7.54 -10.84 -8.60
CA GLY A 59 6.23 -10.25 -8.35
C GLY A 59 5.10 -11.24 -8.63
N LEU A 60 4.02 -11.12 -7.89
CA LEU A 60 2.79 -11.87 -8.13
C LEU A 60 1.87 -11.11 -9.09
N SER A 61 1.18 -11.84 -9.96
CA SER A 61 0.08 -11.29 -10.76
C SER A 61 -1.14 -11.02 -9.88
N HIS A 62 -2.11 -10.25 -10.39
CA HIS A 62 -3.38 -10.01 -9.68
C HIS A 62 -4.10 -11.32 -9.32
N ARG A 63 -4.12 -12.31 -10.22
CA ARG A 63 -4.72 -13.62 -9.98
C ARG A 63 -3.99 -14.40 -8.90
N GLU A 64 -2.68 -14.47 -8.94
CA GLU A 64 -1.88 -15.14 -7.92
C GLU A 64 -2.09 -14.50 -6.54
N ALA A 65 -2.01 -13.18 -6.45
CA ALA A 65 -2.25 -12.45 -5.21
C ALA A 65 -3.69 -12.66 -4.69
N SER A 66 -4.69 -12.67 -5.59
CA SER A 66 -6.08 -12.87 -5.20
C SER A 66 -6.36 -14.27 -4.63
N VAL A 67 -5.71 -15.33 -5.15
CA VAL A 67 -5.79 -16.67 -4.59
C VAL A 67 -5.24 -16.72 -3.16
N LEU A 68 -4.09 -16.11 -2.91
CA LEU A 68 -3.53 -16.05 -1.55
C LEU A 68 -4.42 -15.25 -0.60
N LEU A 69 -5.00 -14.13 -1.05
CA LEU A 69 -5.90 -13.30 -0.23
C LEU A 69 -7.23 -14.02 0.08
N ALA A 70 -7.71 -14.88 -0.81
CA ALA A 70 -8.94 -15.64 -0.61
C ALA A 70 -8.72 -16.93 0.18
N CYS A 71 -7.49 -17.42 0.28
CA CYS A 71 -7.16 -18.66 0.97
C CYS A 71 -7.48 -18.56 2.47
N ASP A 72 -8.24 -19.54 2.97
CA ASP A 72 -8.62 -19.66 4.38
C ASP A 72 -8.14 -20.99 5.01
N ILE A 73 -7.22 -21.72 4.34
CA ILE A 73 -6.60 -22.93 4.86
C ILE A 73 -5.57 -22.53 5.92
N PRO A 74 -5.76 -22.88 7.22
CA PRO A 74 -4.92 -22.37 8.31
C PRO A 74 -3.42 -22.64 8.11
N GLU A 75 -3.05 -23.83 7.62
CA GLU A 75 -1.67 -24.23 7.37
C GLU A 75 -1.03 -23.36 6.27
N LYS A 76 -1.79 -23.04 5.21
CA LYS A 76 -1.30 -22.20 4.11
C LYS A 76 -1.21 -20.74 4.52
N VAL A 77 -2.13 -20.26 5.35
CA VAL A 77 -2.04 -18.92 5.95
C VAL A 77 -0.80 -18.81 6.85
N ALA A 78 -0.50 -19.84 7.64
CA ALA A 78 0.73 -19.87 8.43
C ALA A 78 1.99 -19.81 7.55
N GLU A 79 2.04 -20.62 6.47
CA GLU A 79 3.14 -20.57 5.49
C GLU A 79 3.29 -19.19 4.83
N MET A 80 2.19 -18.48 4.55
CA MET A 80 2.25 -17.09 4.03
C MET A 80 2.92 -16.13 5.03
N TYR A 81 2.60 -16.25 6.32
CA TYR A 81 3.24 -15.43 7.36
C TYR A 81 4.72 -15.74 7.52
N GLU A 82 5.11 -17.02 7.51
CA GLU A 82 6.51 -17.44 7.54
C GLU A 82 7.27 -16.90 6.31
N LEU A 83 6.68 -16.99 5.12
CA LEU A 83 7.27 -16.45 3.90
C LEU A 83 7.38 -14.91 3.95
N ALA A 84 6.39 -14.21 4.50
CA ALA A 84 6.44 -12.77 4.68
C ALA A 84 7.59 -12.35 5.62
N GLU A 85 7.82 -13.11 6.69
CA GLU A 85 8.97 -12.92 7.57
C GLU A 85 10.30 -13.19 6.84
N GLU A 86 10.39 -14.27 6.06
CA GLU A 86 11.55 -14.61 5.25
C GLU A 86 11.90 -13.47 4.28
N ILE A 87 10.92 -12.96 3.56
CA ILE A 87 11.07 -11.83 2.63
C ILE A 87 11.55 -10.58 3.39
N LYS A 88 10.91 -10.26 4.51
CA LYS A 88 11.30 -9.12 5.35
C LYS A 88 12.75 -9.25 5.82
N GLN A 89 13.17 -10.42 6.28
CA GLN A 89 14.54 -10.66 6.74
C GLN A 89 15.55 -10.60 5.59
N ALA A 90 15.19 -11.11 4.41
CA ALA A 90 16.06 -11.10 3.24
C ALA A 90 16.37 -9.67 2.74
N PHE A 91 15.42 -8.75 2.82
CA PHE A 91 15.56 -7.38 2.30
C PHE A 91 15.93 -6.35 3.38
N TYR A 92 15.40 -6.50 4.58
CA TYR A 92 15.53 -5.49 5.65
C TYR A 92 16.33 -5.98 6.85
N GLY A 93 16.49 -7.30 7.02
CA GLY A 93 17.09 -7.86 8.23
C GLY A 93 16.36 -7.37 9.49
N ASN A 94 17.10 -6.96 10.50
CA ASN A 94 16.54 -6.42 11.76
C ASN A 94 16.23 -4.91 11.71
N ARG A 95 16.32 -4.28 10.53
CA ARG A 95 16.03 -2.86 10.41
C ARG A 95 14.54 -2.58 10.55
N ILE A 96 14.22 -1.55 11.31
CA ILE A 96 12.88 -0.98 11.43
C ILE A 96 12.89 0.39 10.73
N VAL A 97 11.90 0.62 9.89
CA VAL A 97 11.72 1.93 9.25
C VAL A 97 10.93 2.81 10.21
N MET A 98 11.58 3.82 10.75
CA MET A 98 10.93 4.84 11.57
C MET A 98 10.64 6.08 10.73
N PHE A 99 9.47 6.65 10.89
CA PHE A 99 9.05 7.90 10.25
C PHE A 99 8.18 8.71 11.21
N ALA A 100 8.06 10.01 10.94
CA ALA A 100 7.08 10.87 11.59
C ALA A 100 6.01 11.30 10.59
N PRO A 101 4.72 11.39 10.96
CA PRO A 101 3.71 11.99 10.10
C PRO A 101 3.88 13.52 10.10
N LEU A 102 3.71 14.12 8.92
CA LEU A 102 3.64 15.57 8.73
C LEU A 102 2.35 15.90 7.98
N TYR A 103 1.39 16.47 8.69
CA TYR A 103 0.10 16.87 8.15
C TYR A 103 0.18 18.30 7.61
N LEU A 104 0.07 18.46 6.28
CA LEU A 104 0.18 19.76 5.61
C LEU A 104 -1.12 20.55 5.64
N SER A 105 -2.27 19.87 5.59
CA SER A 105 -3.59 20.48 5.58
C SER A 105 -4.65 19.52 6.13
N ASN A 106 -5.60 20.05 6.88
CA ASN A 106 -6.79 19.30 7.32
C ASN A 106 -8.08 19.76 6.60
N TYR A 107 -7.96 20.56 5.54
CA TYR A 107 -9.09 20.82 4.64
C TYR A 107 -9.40 19.55 3.86
N CYS A 108 -10.69 19.18 3.79
CA CYS A 108 -11.12 17.99 3.06
C CYS A 108 -12.56 18.14 2.58
N VAL A 109 -12.83 17.72 1.34
CA VAL A 109 -14.17 17.73 0.72
C VAL A 109 -14.94 16.42 0.95
N ASN A 110 -14.28 15.38 1.47
CA ASN A 110 -14.85 14.06 1.66
C ASN A 110 -15.69 13.94 2.95
N GLY A 111 -16.56 12.95 2.97
CA GLY A 111 -17.47 12.67 4.07
C GLY A 111 -17.15 11.40 4.88
N CYS A 112 -15.89 10.96 4.93
CA CYS A 112 -15.47 9.72 5.61
C CYS A 112 -15.93 9.71 7.06
N VAL A 113 -16.68 8.70 7.46
CA VAL A 113 -17.38 8.68 8.77
C VAL A 113 -16.45 8.58 9.98
N TYR A 114 -15.25 8.07 9.81
CA TYR A 114 -14.26 7.89 10.89
C TYR A 114 -13.19 8.98 10.93
N CYS A 115 -13.04 9.77 9.87
CA CYS A 115 -11.96 10.75 9.74
C CYS A 115 -12.36 12.09 10.36
N PRO A 116 -11.57 12.67 11.27
CA PRO A 116 -11.88 13.98 11.86
C PRO A 116 -11.84 15.12 10.84
N TYR A 117 -11.18 14.93 9.70
CA TYR A 117 -11.07 15.94 8.63
C TYR A 117 -12.30 16.01 7.71
N HIS A 118 -13.29 15.11 7.88
CA HIS A 118 -14.46 15.09 7.00
C HIS A 118 -15.16 16.45 6.96
N MET A 119 -15.70 16.79 5.79
CA MET A 119 -16.25 18.14 5.48
C MET A 119 -17.33 18.63 6.46
N LYS A 120 -18.10 17.70 7.05
CA LYS A 120 -19.19 18.03 7.98
C LYS A 120 -18.72 18.33 9.41
N ASN A 121 -17.46 18.03 9.74
CA ASN A 121 -16.93 18.33 11.07
C ASN A 121 -16.70 19.83 11.23
N LYS A 122 -17.50 20.49 12.06
CA LYS A 122 -17.41 21.92 12.36
C LYS A 122 -16.68 22.20 13.68
N HIS A 123 -16.21 21.15 14.36
CA HIS A 123 -15.58 21.27 15.69
C HIS A 123 -14.04 21.38 15.63
N ILE A 124 -13.44 21.28 14.43
CA ILE A 124 -12.00 21.45 14.25
C ILE A 124 -11.68 22.75 13.51
N ALA A 125 -10.61 23.41 13.93
CA ALA A 125 -10.04 24.50 13.14
C ALA A 125 -9.43 23.93 11.85
N ARG A 126 -9.74 24.55 10.70
CA ARG A 126 -9.15 24.21 9.43
C ARG A 126 -7.85 24.96 9.26
N ILE A 127 -6.77 24.22 8.99
CA ILE A 127 -5.43 24.74 8.88
C ILE A 127 -4.79 24.16 7.61
N LYS A 128 -4.08 25.01 6.89
CA LYS A 128 -3.13 24.63 5.84
C LYS A 128 -1.81 25.31 6.18
N LEU A 129 -0.74 24.54 6.28
CA LEU A 129 0.59 25.07 6.60
C LEU A 129 1.14 25.87 5.41
N THR A 130 1.75 27.00 5.73
CA THR A 130 2.58 27.76 4.79
C THR A 130 3.92 27.07 4.59
N GLN A 131 4.66 27.43 3.54
CA GLN A 131 5.99 26.88 3.27
C GLN A 131 6.98 27.14 4.43
N GLU A 132 6.85 28.29 5.10
CA GLU A 132 7.69 28.62 6.26
C GLU A 132 7.34 27.75 7.48
N GLU A 133 6.06 27.45 7.70
CA GLU A 133 5.61 26.54 8.76
C GLU A 133 6.06 25.11 8.47
N ILE A 134 5.89 24.61 7.24
CA ILE A 134 6.38 23.30 6.81
C ILE A 134 7.88 23.18 7.08
N LYS A 135 8.67 24.19 6.71
CA LYS A 135 10.12 24.22 6.96
C LYS A 135 10.44 24.11 8.46
N LYS A 136 9.72 24.84 9.30
CA LYS A 136 9.92 24.78 10.77
C LYS A 136 9.59 23.39 11.33
N GLU A 137 8.49 22.78 10.90
CA GLU A 137 8.09 21.43 11.31
C GLU A 137 9.11 20.38 10.86
N VAL A 138 9.60 20.45 9.61
CA VAL A 138 10.62 19.55 9.09
C VAL A 138 11.92 19.64 9.91
N ILE A 139 12.37 20.86 10.23
CA ILE A 139 13.57 21.07 11.05
C ILE A 139 13.37 20.48 12.44
N ALA A 140 12.22 20.76 13.09
CA ALA A 140 11.91 20.22 14.41
C ALA A 140 11.90 18.68 14.42
N LEU A 141 11.28 18.05 13.42
CA LEU A 141 11.26 16.60 13.29
C LEU A 141 12.67 16.03 13.02
N GLN A 142 13.48 16.72 12.23
CA GLN A 142 14.87 16.35 11.98
C GLN A 142 15.72 16.43 13.26
N ASP A 143 15.55 17.47 14.06
CA ASP A 143 16.24 17.64 15.35
C ASP A 143 15.83 16.55 16.36
N MET A 144 14.60 16.06 16.29
CA MET A 144 14.12 14.89 17.04
C MET A 144 14.69 13.56 16.53
N GLY A 145 15.46 13.55 15.45
CA GLY A 145 16.13 12.38 14.89
C GLY A 145 15.36 11.65 13.78
N HIS A 146 14.23 12.17 13.33
CA HIS A 146 13.46 11.56 12.23
C HIS A 146 14.17 11.78 10.89
N LYS A 147 14.39 10.69 10.14
CA LYS A 147 15.05 10.70 8.81
C LYS A 147 14.06 10.51 7.66
N ARG A 148 12.80 10.19 7.98
CA ARG A 148 11.72 9.96 7.02
C ARG A 148 10.44 10.57 7.54
N LEU A 149 9.66 11.11 6.60
CA LEU A 149 8.35 11.71 6.90
C LEU A 149 7.29 11.00 6.04
N ALA A 150 6.13 10.76 6.63
CA ALA A 150 4.90 10.48 5.91
C ALA A 150 4.15 11.80 5.77
N ILE A 151 4.07 12.31 4.55
CA ILE A 151 3.41 13.59 4.26
C ILE A 151 1.95 13.30 3.95
N GLU A 152 1.05 13.96 4.67
CA GLU A 152 -0.38 13.72 4.58
C GLU A 152 -1.17 15.04 4.48
N ALA A 153 -2.29 15.00 3.79
CA ALA A 153 -3.24 16.11 3.73
C ALA A 153 -4.67 15.57 3.55
N GLY A 154 -5.66 16.37 3.91
CA GLY A 154 -7.01 16.16 3.43
C GLY A 154 -7.11 16.44 1.94
N GLU A 155 -8.07 15.85 1.27
CA GLU A 155 -8.32 16.07 -0.16
C GLU A 155 -9.16 17.34 -0.35
N ASP A 156 -8.57 18.39 -0.88
CA ASP A 156 -9.27 19.66 -1.15
C ASP A 156 -8.66 20.34 -2.39
N PRO A 157 -9.44 20.56 -3.47
CA PRO A 157 -8.93 21.12 -4.72
C PRO A 157 -8.48 22.59 -4.59
N VAL A 158 -8.94 23.30 -3.56
CA VAL A 158 -8.62 24.72 -3.33
C VAL A 158 -7.47 24.89 -2.34
N ASN A 159 -7.45 24.05 -1.29
CA ASN A 159 -6.46 24.10 -0.22
C ASN A 159 -5.44 22.97 -0.33
N ASN A 160 -5.17 22.52 -1.54
CA ASN A 160 -4.12 21.53 -1.81
C ASN A 160 -2.75 22.18 -1.53
N PRO A 161 -1.85 21.52 -0.77
CA PRO A 161 -0.50 22.01 -0.49
C PRO A 161 0.39 22.04 -1.73
#